data_e23bd1354cfe199dd4a50c23aaf2fb92
#
_entry.id   e23bd1354cfe199dd4a50c23aaf2fb92
#
_cell.length_a   1.000
_cell.length_b   1.000
_cell.length_c   1.000
_cell.angle_alpha   90.00
_cell.angle_beta   90.00
_cell.angle_gamma   90.00
#
_symmetry.space_group_name_H-M   'P 1'
#
loop_
_entity.id
_entity.type
_entity.pdbx_description
1 polymer ?
#
loop_
_entity_poly.entity_id
_entity_poly.type
_entity_poly.pdbx_seq_one_letter_code
_entity_poly.pdbx_strand_id
1 'polypeptide(L)'
;MLFRSPESLTVHSLAIKRASRLNILRQQYTELSIKNTDSIIAMTEQTARDLNMQPYYMYRQKNMAGNFENVGYAVAGLECIYNILIMEEKQTIIACGAGASTKVVFHNEGDENHSVRIERIENVKDVRSYVERIDEMIERKRKFFGENEF
;
A
#
# COMPACT_ATOMS: atom_id res chain seq x y z
N MET A 1 13.45 22.47 21.65
CA MET A 1 12.71 21.79 20.58
C MET A 1 12.35 20.42 21.11
N LEU A 2 11.08 20.16 21.42
CA LEU A 2 10.64 18.85 21.89
C LEU A 2 10.60 17.93 20.66
N PHE A 3 11.59 17.06 20.53
CA PHE A 3 11.53 15.96 19.58
C PHE A 3 10.44 15.00 20.06
N ARG A 4 9.29 14.99 19.39
CA ARG A 4 8.32 13.93 19.61
C ARG A 4 8.82 12.70 18.86
N SER A 5 8.96 11.61 19.59
CA SER A 5 9.19 10.29 18.97
C SER A 5 8.00 9.95 18.06
N PRO A 6 8.19 9.40 16.87
CA PRO A 6 7.09 8.95 16.04
C PRO A 6 6.32 7.81 16.73
N GLU A 7 5.02 7.73 16.48
CA GLU A 7 4.15 6.68 17.03
C GLU A 7 4.13 5.43 16.14
N SER A 8 4.48 5.61 14.87
CA SER A 8 4.61 4.52 13.91
C SER A 8 5.68 4.81 12.86
N LEU A 9 6.20 3.76 12.26
CA LEU A 9 7.23 3.79 11.23
C LEU A 9 6.92 2.73 10.18
N THR A 10 7.02 3.07 8.90
CA THR A 10 7.01 2.08 7.84
C THR A 10 8.34 2.06 7.11
N VAL A 11 8.95 0.90 7.05
CA VAL A 11 10.18 0.67 6.30
C VAL A 11 9.83 0.11 4.93
N HIS A 12 10.17 0.86 3.88
CA HIS A 12 9.91 0.45 2.50
C HIS A 12 11.19 0.00 1.81
N SER A 13 11.15 -1.22 1.27
CA SER A 13 12.13 -1.68 0.29
C SER A 13 11.73 -1.20 -1.10
N LEU A 14 12.67 -0.60 -1.84
CA LEU A 14 12.38 -0.03 -3.16
C LEU A 14 12.02 -1.13 -4.17
N ALA A 15 10.84 -1.03 -4.78
CA ALA A 15 10.43 -1.85 -5.91
C ALA A 15 10.60 -1.08 -7.22
N ILE A 16 11.48 -1.54 -8.11
CA ILE A 16 11.70 -0.91 -9.40
C ILE A 16 10.71 -1.47 -10.41
N LYS A 17 9.71 -0.66 -10.77
CA LYS A 17 8.69 -1.04 -11.75
C LYS A 17 9.19 -0.78 -13.18
N ARG A 18 8.77 -1.64 -14.13
CA ARG A 18 9.19 -1.57 -15.54
C ARG A 18 9.00 -0.18 -16.15
N ALA A 19 7.87 0.47 -15.90
CA ALA A 19 7.53 1.78 -16.45
C ALA A 19 7.98 2.96 -15.55
N SER A 20 8.77 2.73 -14.51
CA SER A 20 9.28 3.83 -13.68
C SER A 20 10.37 4.60 -14.40
N ARG A 21 10.43 5.92 -14.19
CA ARG A 21 11.49 6.77 -14.74
C ARG A 21 12.88 6.27 -14.33
N LEU A 22 13.03 5.78 -13.12
CA LEU A 22 14.27 5.20 -12.61
C LEU A 22 14.74 4.01 -13.44
N ASN A 23 13.81 3.17 -13.94
CA ASN A 23 14.15 2.04 -14.81
C ASN A 23 14.42 2.50 -16.25
N ILE A 24 13.58 3.39 -16.78
CA ILE A 24 13.70 3.91 -18.16
C ILE A 24 15.00 4.70 -18.34
N LEU A 25 15.36 5.53 -17.36
CA LEU A 25 16.53 6.40 -17.39
C LEU A 25 17.72 5.82 -16.59
N ARG A 26 17.77 4.50 -16.43
CA ARG A 26 18.77 3.81 -15.59
C ARG A 26 20.21 4.22 -15.90
N GLN A 27 20.51 4.51 -17.16
CA GLN A 27 21.84 4.95 -17.60
C GLN A 27 22.23 6.34 -17.05
N GLN A 28 21.26 7.16 -16.68
CA GLN A 28 21.48 8.49 -16.08
C GLN A 28 21.71 8.40 -14.55
N TYR A 29 21.42 7.25 -13.95
CA TYR A 29 21.53 7.00 -12.50
C TYR A 29 22.64 6.01 -12.19
N THR A 30 23.78 6.14 -12.86
CA THR A 30 24.93 5.19 -12.75
C THR A 30 25.52 5.12 -11.35
N GLU A 31 25.44 6.20 -10.58
CA GLU A 31 25.93 6.27 -9.21
C GLU A 31 24.92 5.77 -8.17
N LEU A 32 23.68 5.52 -8.56
CA LEU A 32 22.65 5.06 -7.65
C LEU A 32 22.84 3.57 -7.33
N SER A 33 23.44 3.27 -6.21
CA SER A 33 23.51 1.92 -5.66
C SER A 33 22.34 1.66 -4.71
N ILE A 34 21.30 0.99 -5.21
CA ILE A 34 20.19 0.54 -4.37
C ILE A 34 20.59 -0.80 -3.75
N LYS A 35 21.12 -0.75 -2.53
CA LYS A 35 21.47 -1.96 -1.78
C LYS A 35 20.55 -2.06 -0.57
N ASN A 36 19.64 -3.04 -0.60
CA ASN A 36 19.05 -3.56 0.62
C ASN A 36 19.89 -4.78 1.04
N THR A 37 20.34 -4.77 2.27
CA THR A 37 21.14 -5.86 2.86
C THR A 37 20.48 -6.29 4.17
N ASP A 38 20.76 -7.52 4.59
CA ASP A 38 20.27 -8.03 5.89
C ASP A 38 20.69 -7.11 7.04
N SER A 39 21.88 -6.50 6.97
CA SER A 39 22.34 -5.57 8.00
C SER A 39 21.52 -4.28 8.06
N ILE A 40 21.07 -3.75 6.92
CA ILE A 40 20.19 -2.56 6.88
C ILE A 40 18.83 -2.92 7.47
N ILE A 41 18.27 -4.07 7.09
CA ILE A 41 16.98 -4.52 7.63
C ILE A 41 17.07 -4.75 9.13
N ALA A 42 18.10 -5.44 9.62
CA ALA A 42 18.34 -5.63 11.05
C ALA A 42 18.48 -4.30 11.81
N MET A 43 19.16 -3.31 11.23
CA MET A 43 19.27 -1.97 11.82
C MET A 43 17.93 -1.27 11.91
N THR A 44 17.07 -1.39 10.88
CA THR A 44 15.73 -0.77 10.91
C THR A 44 14.85 -1.43 11.96
N GLU A 45 14.92 -2.75 12.10
CA GLU A 45 14.21 -3.49 13.13
C GLU A 45 14.67 -3.10 14.54
N GLN A 46 15.99 -3.00 14.76
CA GLN A 46 16.54 -2.54 16.03
C GLN A 46 16.08 -1.12 16.37
N THR A 47 16.12 -0.22 15.37
CA THR A 47 15.64 1.16 15.56
C THR A 47 14.17 1.20 15.97
N ALA A 48 13.31 0.37 15.36
CA ALA A 48 11.91 0.27 15.75
C ALA A 48 11.75 -0.21 17.20
N ARG A 49 12.52 -1.23 17.61
CA ARG A 49 12.54 -1.72 19.01
C ARG A 49 13.00 -0.65 20.00
N ASP A 50 14.04 0.11 19.66
CA ASP A 50 14.54 1.21 20.50
C ASP A 50 13.51 2.32 20.69
N LEU A 51 12.56 2.46 19.75
CA LEU A 51 11.40 3.33 19.82
C LEU A 51 10.16 2.69 20.46
N ASN A 52 10.29 1.51 21.09
CA ASN A 52 9.21 0.71 21.67
C ASN A 52 8.10 0.34 20.67
N MET A 53 8.46 0.18 19.40
CA MET A 53 7.54 -0.23 18.34
C MET A 53 7.64 -1.73 18.08
N GLN A 54 6.52 -2.33 17.69
CA GLN A 54 6.43 -3.72 17.26
C GLN A 54 5.95 -3.80 15.82
N PRO A 55 6.36 -4.81 15.03
CA PRO A 55 5.83 -5.02 13.69
C PRO A 55 4.35 -5.41 13.80
N TYR A 56 3.50 -4.80 12.98
CA TYR A 56 2.06 -5.07 12.98
C TYR A 56 1.50 -5.41 11.59
N TYR A 57 2.20 -5.08 10.50
CA TYR A 57 1.88 -5.57 9.16
C TYR A 57 3.13 -5.73 8.32
N MET A 58 3.02 -6.60 7.31
CA MET A 58 4.08 -6.86 6.35
C MET A 58 3.48 -6.93 4.95
N TYR A 59 4.13 -6.29 3.97
CA TYR A 59 3.67 -6.28 2.60
C TYR A 59 4.82 -6.47 1.62
N ARG A 60 4.63 -7.40 0.69
CA ARG A 60 5.62 -7.73 -0.33
C ARG A 60 5.11 -7.42 -1.73
N GLN A 61 5.93 -6.75 -2.53
CA GLN A 61 5.71 -6.53 -3.95
C GLN A 61 6.68 -7.37 -4.80
N LYS A 62 6.34 -7.58 -6.06
CA LYS A 62 7.29 -8.14 -7.03
C LYS A 62 8.43 -7.16 -7.30
N ASN A 63 9.66 -7.70 -7.51
CA ASN A 63 10.86 -6.93 -7.86
C ASN A 63 11.31 -5.92 -6.79
N MET A 64 11.19 -6.26 -5.53
CA MET A 64 11.76 -5.47 -4.44
C MET A 64 13.26 -5.71 -4.34
N ALA A 65 14.02 -4.64 -4.08
CA ALA A 65 15.46 -4.71 -3.89
C ALA A 65 15.80 -5.62 -2.69
N GLY A 66 16.71 -6.60 -2.90
CA GLY A 66 17.09 -7.56 -1.87
C GLY A 66 16.03 -8.61 -1.54
N ASN A 67 14.89 -8.62 -2.24
CA ASN A 67 13.77 -9.54 -2.00
C ASN A 67 13.13 -9.41 -0.60
N PHE A 68 13.28 -8.25 0.03
CA PHE A 68 12.73 -7.92 1.35
C PHE A 68 11.29 -7.41 1.26
N GLU A 69 10.61 -7.42 2.39
CA GLU A 69 9.25 -6.90 2.57
C GLU A 69 9.26 -5.43 3.00
N ASN A 70 8.11 -4.77 2.84
CA ASN A 70 7.79 -3.55 3.57
C ASN A 70 7.22 -3.94 4.92
N VAL A 71 7.73 -3.38 5.98
CA VAL A 71 7.28 -3.69 7.34
C VAL A 71 6.79 -2.42 8.02
N GLY A 72 5.59 -2.46 8.57
CA GLY A 72 5.04 -1.42 9.44
C GLY A 72 5.26 -1.75 10.89
N TYR A 73 5.81 -0.80 11.64
CA TYR A 73 6.04 -0.87 13.07
C TYR A 73 5.20 0.21 13.76
N ALA A 74 4.66 -0.07 14.92
CA ALA A 74 3.93 0.89 15.74
C ALA A 74 4.11 0.63 17.23
N VAL A 75 3.95 1.67 18.04
CA VAL A 75 3.73 1.53 19.46
C VAL A 75 2.38 0.82 19.67
N ALA A 76 2.32 -0.13 20.59
CA ALA A 76 1.12 -0.92 20.83
C ALA A 76 -0.11 -0.03 21.11
N GLY A 77 -1.20 -0.26 20.38
CA GLY A 77 -2.43 0.53 20.42
C GLY A 77 -2.44 1.77 19.51
N LEU A 78 -1.33 2.03 18.78
CA LEU A 78 -1.22 3.16 17.83
C LEU A 78 -0.99 2.68 16.38
N GLU A 79 -1.38 1.44 16.10
CA GLU A 79 -1.32 0.86 14.76
C GLU A 79 -2.27 1.59 13.81
N CYS A 80 -1.84 1.80 12.58
CA CYS A 80 -2.69 2.39 11.54
C CYS A 80 -3.76 1.39 11.09
N ILE A 81 -5.00 1.62 11.48
CA ILE A 81 -6.16 0.79 11.15
C ILE A 81 -6.30 0.59 9.64
N TYR A 82 -6.04 1.63 8.83
CA TYR A 82 -6.08 1.52 7.37
C TYR A 82 -5.13 0.44 6.84
N ASN A 83 -3.90 0.37 7.36
CA ASN A 83 -2.93 -0.64 6.94
C ASN A 83 -3.41 -2.06 7.28
N ILE A 84 -4.01 -2.23 8.45
CA ILE A 84 -4.57 -3.53 8.87
C ILE A 84 -5.73 -3.91 7.95
N LEU A 85 -6.70 -3.01 7.76
CA LEU A 85 -7.90 -3.30 6.97
C LEU A 85 -7.61 -3.60 5.49
N ILE A 86 -6.61 -2.91 4.89
CA ILE A 86 -6.23 -3.17 3.50
C ILE A 86 -5.52 -4.52 3.33
N MET A 87 -4.75 -4.95 4.34
CA MET A 87 -4.03 -6.22 4.32
C MET A 87 -4.95 -7.41 4.62
N GLU A 88 -5.86 -7.23 5.58
CA GLU A 88 -6.80 -8.27 6.00
C GLU A 88 -8.03 -8.41 5.08
N GLU A 89 -8.19 -7.48 4.14
CA GLU A 89 -9.32 -7.49 3.19
C GLU A 89 -10.70 -7.56 3.86
N LYS A 90 -10.83 -6.89 5.03
CA LYS A 90 -12.02 -6.95 5.88
C LYS A 90 -13.14 -6.02 5.44
N GLN A 91 -12.82 -4.97 4.69
CA GLN A 91 -13.83 -4.00 4.27
C GLN A 91 -13.51 -3.36 2.92
N THR A 92 -14.56 -2.83 2.30
CA THR A 92 -14.46 -2.00 1.10
C THR A 92 -13.68 -0.72 1.38
N ILE A 93 -12.74 -0.38 0.49
CA ILE A 93 -11.94 0.84 0.55
C ILE A 93 -12.17 1.63 -0.73
N ILE A 94 -12.84 2.77 -0.62
CA ILE A 94 -13.06 3.68 -1.76
C ILE A 94 -11.83 4.53 -1.97
N ALA A 95 -11.28 4.50 -3.18
CA ALA A 95 -10.07 5.22 -3.54
C ALA A 95 -10.34 6.41 -4.46
N CYS A 96 -9.68 7.54 -4.18
CA CYS A 96 -9.70 8.75 -4.97
C CYS A 96 -8.29 9.03 -5.50
N GLY A 97 -8.21 9.74 -6.63
CA GLY A 97 -6.94 10.13 -7.25
C GLY A 97 -6.59 9.33 -8.50
N ALA A 98 -5.66 9.87 -9.29
CA ALA A 98 -5.16 9.24 -10.49
C ALA A 98 -4.43 7.92 -10.15
N GLY A 99 -4.76 6.85 -10.87
CA GLY A 99 -4.19 5.53 -10.67
C GLY A 99 -4.60 4.82 -9.38
N ALA A 100 -5.51 5.40 -8.59
CA ALA A 100 -6.03 4.75 -7.40
C ALA A 100 -7.06 3.67 -7.76
N SER A 101 -7.14 2.63 -6.95
CA SER A 101 -8.01 1.48 -7.12
C SER A 101 -8.94 1.34 -5.92
N THR A 102 -10.23 1.50 -6.14
CA THR A 102 -11.25 1.15 -5.15
C THR A 102 -11.29 -0.37 -5.05
N LYS A 103 -11.13 -0.89 -3.83
CA LYS A 103 -11.25 -2.32 -3.52
C LYS A 103 -12.60 -2.58 -2.87
N VAL A 104 -13.43 -3.35 -3.52
CA VAL A 104 -14.75 -3.74 -3.01
C VAL A 104 -14.65 -5.17 -2.48
N VAL A 105 -15.08 -5.35 -1.24
CA VAL A 105 -15.08 -6.64 -0.55
C VAL A 105 -16.51 -7.10 -0.36
N PHE A 106 -16.81 -8.27 -0.93
CA PHE A 106 -18.09 -8.94 -0.74
C PHE A 106 -17.90 -10.10 0.22
N HIS A 107 -18.66 -10.11 1.29
CA HIS A 107 -18.70 -11.19 2.24
C HIS A 107 -19.75 -12.20 1.84
N ASN A 108 -19.38 -13.47 1.70
CA ASN A 108 -20.34 -14.53 1.45
C ASN A 108 -21.02 -14.91 2.77
N GLU A 109 -22.24 -14.44 2.98
CA GLU A 109 -23.04 -14.85 4.11
C GLU A 109 -23.36 -16.36 4.01
N GLY A 110 -23.04 -17.11 5.07
CA GLY A 110 -23.27 -18.56 5.12
C GLY A 110 -22.10 -19.44 4.66
N ASP A 111 -20.97 -18.88 4.26
CA ASP A 111 -19.76 -19.63 4.00
C ASP A 111 -18.96 -19.87 5.29
N GLU A 112 -18.86 -21.13 5.72
CA GLU A 112 -18.09 -21.55 6.91
C GLU A 112 -16.58 -21.14 6.81
N ASN A 113 -16.06 -20.99 5.60
CA ASN A 113 -14.67 -20.59 5.36
C ASN A 113 -14.48 -19.07 5.33
N HIS A 114 -15.54 -18.26 5.53
CA HIS A 114 -15.48 -16.80 5.47
C HIS A 114 -14.80 -16.26 4.20
N SER A 115 -15.03 -16.92 3.07
CA SER A 115 -14.45 -16.52 1.80
C SER A 115 -14.95 -15.14 1.38
N VAL A 116 -14.04 -14.33 0.84
CA VAL A 116 -14.37 -13.00 0.34
C VAL A 116 -14.14 -12.95 -1.17
N ARG A 117 -15.06 -12.32 -1.89
CA ARG A 117 -14.88 -11.95 -3.29
C ARG A 117 -14.44 -10.49 -3.36
N ILE A 118 -13.36 -10.22 -4.08
CA ILE A 118 -12.80 -8.89 -4.21
C ILE A 118 -12.93 -8.41 -5.64
N GLU A 119 -13.52 -7.24 -5.83
CA GLU A 119 -13.57 -6.54 -7.09
C GLU A 119 -12.85 -5.19 -7.01
N ARG A 120 -12.42 -4.66 -8.16
CA ARG A 120 -11.67 -3.41 -8.22
C ARG A 120 -12.26 -2.47 -9.25
N ILE A 121 -12.39 -1.21 -8.86
CA ILE A 121 -12.79 -0.12 -9.75
C ILE A 121 -11.58 0.81 -9.88
N GLU A 122 -10.96 0.78 -11.06
CA GLU A 122 -9.73 1.51 -11.34
C GLU A 122 -10.01 2.93 -11.83
N ASN A 123 -9.29 3.91 -11.28
CA ASN A 123 -9.20 5.24 -11.86
C ASN A 123 -8.13 5.26 -12.97
N VAL A 124 -8.26 6.17 -13.92
CA VAL A 124 -7.23 6.39 -14.95
C VAL A 124 -5.91 6.80 -14.30
N LYS A 125 -4.78 6.32 -14.83
CA LYS A 125 -3.46 6.47 -14.20
C LYS A 125 -2.82 7.84 -14.44
N ASP A 126 -3.07 8.42 -15.60
CA ASP A 126 -2.53 9.73 -15.96
C ASP A 126 -3.28 10.84 -15.23
N VAL A 127 -2.55 11.76 -14.59
CA VAL A 127 -3.13 12.82 -13.75
C VAL A 127 -4.02 13.76 -14.55
N ARG A 128 -3.57 14.17 -15.75
CA ARG A 128 -4.35 15.07 -16.61
C ARG A 128 -5.65 14.41 -17.05
N SER A 129 -5.55 13.17 -17.53
CA SER A 129 -6.72 12.37 -17.92
C SER A 129 -7.68 12.13 -16.75
N TYR A 130 -7.16 11.99 -15.52
CA TYR A 130 -7.99 11.83 -14.34
C TYR A 130 -8.80 13.11 -14.06
N VAL A 131 -8.16 14.28 -14.11
CA VAL A 131 -8.84 15.57 -13.88
C VAL A 131 -9.88 15.85 -14.96
N GLU A 132 -9.53 15.62 -16.24
CA GLU A 132 -10.44 15.84 -17.38
C GLU A 132 -11.64 14.87 -17.38
N ARG A 133 -11.51 13.69 -16.79
CA ARG A 133 -12.52 12.62 -16.78
C ARG A 133 -13.05 12.31 -15.36
N ILE A 134 -13.03 13.29 -14.45
CA ILE A 134 -13.42 13.07 -13.06
C ILE A 134 -14.86 12.57 -12.94
N ASP A 135 -15.78 13.14 -13.73
CA ASP A 135 -17.19 12.75 -13.73
C ASP A 135 -17.38 11.29 -14.17
N GLU A 136 -16.60 10.83 -15.15
CA GLU A 136 -16.60 9.43 -15.55
C GLU A 136 -16.12 8.51 -14.41
N MET A 137 -15.07 8.90 -13.66
CA MET A 137 -14.58 8.12 -12.52
C MET A 137 -15.62 8.05 -11.39
N ILE A 138 -16.38 9.11 -11.19
CA ILE A 138 -17.51 9.14 -10.24
C ILE A 138 -18.61 8.22 -10.72
N GLU A 139 -19.01 8.32 -11.99
CA GLU A 139 -20.10 7.54 -12.55
C GLU A 139 -19.82 6.04 -12.58
N ARG A 140 -18.56 5.64 -12.87
CA ARG A 140 -18.15 4.23 -12.77
C ARG A 140 -18.42 3.66 -11.38
N LYS A 141 -18.06 4.41 -10.32
CA LYS A 141 -18.32 3.99 -8.94
C LYS A 141 -19.82 3.97 -8.62
N ARG A 142 -20.53 5.04 -9.00
CA ARG A 142 -21.98 5.14 -8.77
C ARG A 142 -22.72 3.97 -9.42
N LYS A 143 -22.41 3.66 -10.67
CA LYS A 143 -23.01 2.53 -11.39
C LYS A 143 -22.69 1.21 -10.69
N PHE A 144 -21.43 0.96 -10.35
CA PHE A 144 -21.00 -0.26 -9.69
C PHE A 144 -21.73 -0.47 -8.35
N PHE A 145 -21.79 0.56 -7.51
CA PHE A 145 -22.45 0.50 -6.21
C PHE A 145 -24.00 0.49 -6.32
N GLY A 146 -24.57 0.99 -7.41
CA GLY A 146 -25.99 0.91 -7.67
C GLY A 146 -26.47 -0.44 -8.23
N GLU A 147 -25.58 -1.21 -8.86
CA GLU A 147 -25.91 -2.51 -9.47
C GLU A 147 -25.58 -3.70 -8.54
N ASN A 148 -24.89 -3.49 -7.42
CA ASN A 148 -24.49 -4.54 -6.49
C ASN A 148 -25.04 -4.27 -5.09
N GLU A 149 -25.61 -5.30 -4.47
CA GLU A 149 -25.95 -5.30 -3.05
C GLU A 149 -24.72 -5.67 -2.22
N PHE A 150 -24.55 -5.03 -1.04
CA PHE A 150 -23.39 -5.17 -0.16
C PHE A 150 -23.80 -5.62 1.22
#